data_e325d060f5cd40bc83440aebe7a51e94
#
_entry.id   e325d060f5cd40bc83440aebe7a51e94
#
_cell.length_a   1.000
_cell.length_b   1.000
_cell.length_c   1.000
_cell.angle_alpha   90.00
_cell.angle_beta   90.00
_cell.angle_gamma   90.00
#
_symmetry.space_group_name_H-M   'P 1'
#
loop_
_entity.id
_entity.type
_entity.pdbx_description
1 polymer ?
#
loop_
_entity_poly.entity_id
_entity_poly.type
_entity_poly.pdbx_seq_one_letter_code
_entity_poly.pdbx_strand_id
1 'polypeptide(L)'
;MNAFVVWLESTTLSRGIVHYRWIWPLCEIIHFIGLTLVVGIAGFFDLRLMGFMKRVPVSAARDLMPLAMAGFLMNLVTGAAFFIGTPHQYVGNVAFWAKVFFLLLAGLNAMFFETTVGARTINLGAGDETPRSAKVVGAVSLLSWLGVLYWGRMLPYIGNAF
;
A
#
# COMPACT_ATOMS: atom_id res chain seq x y z
N MET A 1 3.02 -17.69 -24.31
CA MET A 1 2.99 -17.64 -22.84
C MET A 1 4.39 -17.23 -22.38
N ASN A 2 4.52 -16.32 -21.43
CA ASN A 2 5.84 -15.80 -20.98
C ASN A 2 6.59 -16.93 -20.24
N ALA A 3 7.84 -17.25 -20.63
CA ALA A 3 8.64 -18.32 -20.04
C ALA A 3 8.80 -18.15 -18.50
N PHE A 4 8.86 -16.91 -18.02
CA PHE A 4 8.90 -16.60 -16.58
C PHE A 4 7.63 -17.05 -15.86
N VAL A 5 6.45 -16.83 -16.44
CA VAL A 5 5.15 -17.26 -15.86
C VAL A 5 5.12 -18.78 -15.73
N VAL A 6 5.47 -19.50 -16.82
CA VAL A 6 5.50 -20.98 -16.83
C VAL A 6 6.46 -21.51 -15.77
N TRP A 7 7.64 -20.92 -15.69
CA TRP A 7 8.64 -21.30 -14.68
C TRP A 7 8.10 -21.08 -13.27
N LEU A 8 7.49 -19.92 -12.98
CA LEU A 8 6.99 -19.60 -11.64
C LEU A 8 5.85 -20.54 -11.22
N GLU A 9 4.92 -20.85 -12.12
CA GLU A 9 3.82 -21.80 -11.89
C GLU A 9 4.30 -23.24 -11.67
N SER A 10 5.46 -23.60 -12.24
CA SER A 10 6.07 -24.91 -12.05
C SER A 10 6.73 -25.11 -10.68
N THR A 11 6.91 -24.02 -9.90
CA THR A 11 7.57 -24.08 -8.60
C THR A 11 6.70 -24.82 -7.55
N THR A 12 7.34 -25.48 -6.59
CA THR A 12 6.66 -26.14 -5.47
C THR A 12 5.87 -25.14 -4.63
N LEU A 13 6.37 -23.90 -4.51
CA LEU A 13 5.72 -22.83 -3.76
C LEU A 13 4.40 -22.42 -4.42
N SER A 14 4.40 -22.15 -5.73
CA SER A 14 3.19 -21.80 -6.48
C SER A 14 2.15 -22.91 -6.39
N ARG A 15 2.55 -24.14 -6.63
CA ARG A 15 1.67 -25.31 -6.51
C ARG A 15 1.11 -25.49 -5.11
N GLY A 16 1.91 -25.25 -4.06
CA GLY A 16 1.47 -25.31 -2.68
C GLY A 16 0.39 -24.25 -2.37
N ILE A 17 0.61 -23.00 -2.79
CA ILE A 17 -0.35 -21.89 -2.58
C ILE A 17 -1.71 -22.21 -3.22
N VAL A 18 -1.72 -22.78 -4.43
CA VAL A 18 -2.96 -23.10 -5.14
C VAL A 18 -3.59 -24.41 -4.64
N HIS A 19 -2.78 -25.39 -4.24
CA HIS A 19 -3.27 -26.71 -3.83
C HIS A 19 -4.05 -26.67 -2.51
N TYR A 20 -3.56 -25.92 -1.53
CA TYR A 20 -4.20 -25.84 -0.22
C TYR A 20 -5.29 -24.76 -0.22
N ARG A 21 -6.56 -25.16 -0.32
CA ARG A 21 -7.74 -24.26 -0.44
C ARG A 21 -7.86 -23.19 0.64
N TRP A 22 -7.29 -23.42 1.83
CA TRP A 22 -7.34 -22.46 2.95
C TRP A 22 -6.29 -21.35 2.87
N ILE A 23 -5.20 -21.54 2.10
CA ILE A 23 -4.12 -20.54 2.01
C ILE A 23 -4.64 -19.25 1.37
N TRP A 24 -5.40 -19.36 0.28
CA TRP A 24 -5.90 -18.19 -0.43
C TRP A 24 -6.81 -17.30 0.44
N PRO A 25 -7.88 -17.81 1.07
CA PRO A 25 -8.72 -17.01 1.98
C PRO A 25 -7.93 -16.43 3.17
N LEU A 26 -6.97 -17.18 3.71
CA LEU A 26 -6.12 -16.68 4.79
C LEU A 26 -5.26 -15.49 4.33
N CYS A 27 -4.63 -15.59 3.16
CA CYS A 27 -3.88 -14.48 2.58
C CYS A 27 -4.79 -13.26 2.32
N GLU A 28 -6.02 -13.45 1.86
CA GLU A 28 -6.98 -12.35 1.68
C GLU A 28 -7.32 -11.67 3.00
N ILE A 29 -7.61 -12.42 4.06
CA ILE A 29 -7.89 -11.86 5.39
C ILE A 29 -6.71 -11.04 5.89
N ILE A 30 -5.48 -11.60 5.84
CA ILE A 30 -4.27 -10.90 6.26
C ILE A 30 -4.03 -9.65 5.39
N HIS A 31 -4.27 -9.76 4.09
CA HIS A 31 -4.14 -8.63 3.16
C HIS A 31 -5.11 -7.49 3.49
N PHE A 32 -6.38 -7.80 3.79
CA PHE A 32 -7.36 -6.80 4.19
C PHE A 32 -7.03 -6.15 5.53
N ILE A 33 -6.57 -6.93 6.51
CA ILE A 33 -6.09 -6.37 7.80
C ILE A 33 -4.91 -5.41 7.55
N GLY A 34 -3.92 -5.87 6.79
CA GLY A 34 -2.76 -5.05 6.44
C GLY A 34 -3.15 -3.78 5.70
N LEU A 35 -4.08 -3.86 4.76
CA LEU A 35 -4.60 -2.73 3.99
C LEU A 35 -5.32 -1.71 4.88
N THR A 36 -6.15 -2.20 5.82
CA THR A 36 -6.84 -1.34 6.80
C THR A 36 -5.83 -0.58 7.67
N LEU A 37 -4.78 -1.25 8.13
CA LEU A 37 -3.73 -0.62 8.93
C LEU A 37 -2.97 0.44 8.12
N VAL A 38 -2.51 0.10 6.93
CA VAL A 38 -1.75 1.04 6.09
C VAL A 38 -2.60 2.25 5.73
N VAL A 39 -3.74 2.03 5.07
CA VAL A 39 -4.55 3.13 4.53
C VAL A 39 -5.21 3.93 5.65
N GLY A 40 -5.62 3.27 6.73
CA GLY A 40 -6.20 3.94 7.89
C GLY A 40 -5.19 4.86 8.57
N ILE A 41 -4.00 4.37 8.87
CA ILE A 41 -2.99 5.13 9.60
C ILE A 41 -2.30 6.15 8.70
N ALA A 42 -1.86 5.75 7.49
CA ALA A 42 -1.24 6.70 6.55
C ALA A 42 -2.24 7.78 6.14
N GLY A 43 -3.50 7.42 5.83
CA GLY A 43 -4.54 8.38 5.51
C GLY A 43 -4.84 9.33 6.67
N PHE A 44 -4.88 8.85 7.91
CA PHE A 44 -5.00 9.70 9.10
C PHE A 44 -3.85 10.70 9.21
N PHE A 45 -2.61 10.22 9.03
CA PHE A 45 -1.41 11.06 9.04
C PHE A 45 -1.44 12.09 7.90
N ASP A 46 -1.79 11.67 6.69
CA ASP A 46 -1.89 12.53 5.51
C ASP A 46 -2.94 13.64 5.70
N LEU A 47 -4.10 13.30 6.25
CA LEU A 47 -5.13 14.29 6.58
C LEU A 47 -4.61 15.29 7.62
N ARG A 48 -3.84 14.84 8.62
CA ARG A 48 -3.20 15.76 9.57
C ARG A 48 -2.18 16.67 8.89
N LEU A 49 -1.36 16.15 7.99
CA LEU A 49 -0.41 16.95 7.21
C LEU A 49 -1.13 17.95 6.30
N MET A 50 -2.25 17.60 5.72
CA MET A 50 -3.08 18.50 4.91
C MET A 50 -3.75 19.61 5.73
N GLY A 51 -3.77 19.48 7.07
CA GLY A 51 -4.31 20.50 7.98
C GLY A 51 -5.75 20.26 8.41
N PHE A 52 -6.34 19.08 8.14
CA PHE A 52 -7.71 18.78 8.55
C PHE A 52 -7.82 18.47 10.05
N MET A 53 -6.96 17.68 10.63
CA MET A 53 -7.07 17.22 12.02
C MET A 53 -6.15 18.01 12.96
N LYS A 54 -6.22 19.33 12.97
CA LYS A 54 -5.31 20.23 13.70
C LYS A 54 -5.25 19.99 15.22
N ARG A 55 -6.30 19.42 15.82
CA ARG A 55 -6.31 19.09 17.26
C ARG A 55 -5.34 17.97 17.64
N VAL A 56 -4.87 17.20 16.67
CA VAL A 56 -3.93 16.10 16.88
C VAL A 56 -2.51 16.60 16.61
N PRO A 57 -1.55 16.45 17.54
CA PRO A 57 -0.14 16.71 17.28
C PRO A 57 0.36 15.80 16.14
N VAL A 58 1.27 16.31 15.30
CA VAL A 58 1.85 15.51 14.21
C VAL A 58 2.65 14.32 14.76
N SER A 59 3.33 14.51 15.89
CA SER A 59 4.07 13.43 16.58
C SER A 59 3.14 12.27 16.94
N ALA A 60 1.97 12.55 17.54
CA ALA A 60 1.02 11.49 17.93
C ALA A 60 0.49 10.68 16.72
N ALA A 61 0.26 11.35 15.58
CA ALA A 61 -0.09 10.64 14.35
C ALA A 61 1.09 9.81 13.80
N ARG A 62 2.32 10.30 13.96
CA ARG A 62 3.55 9.62 13.56
C ARG A 62 3.85 8.38 14.39
N ASP A 63 3.52 8.39 15.67
CA ASP A 63 3.74 7.25 16.58
C ASP A 63 2.98 5.99 16.15
N LEU A 64 1.97 6.12 15.29
CA LEU A 64 1.25 5.00 14.68
C LEU A 64 1.94 4.42 13.45
N MET A 65 2.96 5.09 12.87
CA MET A 65 3.61 4.64 11.63
C MET A 65 4.22 3.24 11.71
N PRO A 66 4.83 2.77 12.81
CA PRO A 66 5.32 1.40 12.89
C PRO A 66 4.22 0.35 12.65
N LEU A 67 2.98 0.63 13.08
CA LEU A 67 1.84 -0.25 12.83
C LEU A 67 1.40 -0.22 11.35
N ALA A 68 1.47 0.96 10.71
CA ALA A 68 1.26 1.07 9.27
C ALA A 68 2.33 0.28 8.48
N MET A 69 3.59 0.33 8.91
CA MET A 69 4.68 -0.44 8.31
C MET A 69 4.47 -1.95 8.46
N ALA A 70 3.99 -2.40 9.63
CA ALA A 70 3.62 -3.80 9.83
C ALA A 70 2.48 -4.22 8.87
N GLY A 71 1.45 -3.39 8.73
CA GLY A 71 0.38 -3.59 7.75
C GLY A 71 0.89 -3.64 6.31
N PHE A 72 1.85 -2.77 5.96
CA PHE A 72 2.50 -2.80 4.65
C PHE A 72 3.26 -4.11 4.40
N LEU A 73 4.01 -4.60 5.38
CA LEU A 73 4.71 -5.88 5.28
C LEU A 73 3.74 -7.05 5.11
N MET A 74 2.61 -7.05 5.84
CA MET A 74 1.54 -8.04 5.63
C MET A 74 1.03 -8.03 4.19
N ASN A 75 0.79 -6.84 3.63
CA ASN A 75 0.35 -6.68 2.23
C ASN A 75 1.42 -7.11 1.22
N LEU A 76 2.70 -6.85 1.50
CA LEU A 76 3.78 -7.25 0.63
C LEU A 76 3.91 -8.77 0.55
N VAL A 77 3.87 -9.45 1.71
CA VAL A 77 3.96 -10.92 1.79
C VAL A 77 2.77 -11.59 1.12
N THR A 78 1.56 -11.15 1.44
CA THR A 78 0.34 -11.74 0.86
C THR A 78 0.18 -11.39 -0.62
N GLY A 79 0.56 -10.18 -1.04
CA GLY A 79 0.59 -9.78 -2.43
C GLY A 79 1.60 -10.59 -3.26
N ALA A 80 2.77 -10.90 -2.68
CA ALA A 80 3.73 -11.80 -3.29
C ALA A 80 3.18 -13.23 -3.41
N ALA A 81 2.47 -13.73 -2.39
CA ALA A 81 1.82 -15.04 -2.42
C ALA A 81 0.77 -15.12 -3.54
N PHE A 82 -0.08 -14.11 -3.72
CA PHE A 82 -1.04 -14.03 -4.81
C PHE A 82 -0.34 -14.03 -6.18
N PHE A 83 0.69 -13.21 -6.34
CA PHE A 83 1.46 -13.15 -7.58
C PHE A 83 2.14 -14.47 -7.91
N ILE A 84 2.74 -15.14 -6.93
CA ILE A 84 3.40 -16.44 -7.11
C ILE A 84 2.38 -17.55 -7.42
N GLY A 85 1.22 -17.51 -6.78
CA GLY A 85 0.17 -18.53 -6.98
C GLY A 85 -0.45 -18.50 -8.37
N THR A 86 -0.71 -17.31 -8.91
CA THR A 86 -1.38 -17.13 -10.20
C THR A 86 -0.76 -16.02 -11.06
N PRO A 87 0.53 -16.12 -11.43
CA PRO A 87 1.25 -15.02 -12.09
C PRO A 87 0.65 -14.62 -13.44
N HIS A 88 0.00 -15.54 -14.16
CA HIS A 88 -0.67 -15.26 -15.43
C HIS A 88 -1.79 -14.21 -15.31
N GLN A 89 -2.45 -14.12 -14.15
CA GLN A 89 -3.51 -13.12 -13.89
C GLN A 89 -2.97 -11.70 -13.71
N TYR A 90 -1.70 -11.56 -13.34
CA TYR A 90 -1.08 -10.28 -12.97
C TYR A 90 -0.19 -9.70 -14.08
N VAL A 91 0.66 -10.53 -14.71
CA VAL A 91 1.71 -10.05 -15.63
C VAL A 91 1.14 -9.27 -16.82
N GLY A 92 0.01 -9.70 -17.39
CA GLY A 92 -0.66 -9.02 -18.51
C GLY A 92 -1.73 -7.99 -18.07
N ASN A 93 -1.95 -7.79 -16.78
CA ASN A 93 -3.07 -7.00 -16.29
C ASN A 93 -2.66 -5.54 -16.05
N VAL A 94 -3.30 -4.62 -16.77
CA VAL A 94 -3.04 -3.17 -16.64
C VAL A 94 -3.32 -2.66 -15.23
N ALA A 95 -4.35 -3.18 -14.55
CA ALA A 95 -4.69 -2.79 -13.18
C ALA A 95 -3.57 -3.17 -12.19
N PHE A 96 -2.90 -4.30 -12.40
CA PHE A 96 -1.74 -4.68 -11.59
C PHE A 96 -0.60 -3.67 -11.71
N TRP A 97 -0.22 -3.29 -12.93
CA TRP A 97 0.86 -2.34 -13.16
C TRP A 97 0.50 -0.93 -12.69
N ALA A 98 -0.75 -0.52 -12.84
CA ALA A 98 -1.23 0.74 -12.28
C ALA A 98 -1.15 0.73 -10.74
N LYS A 99 -1.54 -0.37 -10.07
CA LYS A 99 -1.35 -0.54 -8.62
C LYS A 99 0.12 -0.44 -8.22
N VAL A 100 1.02 -1.11 -8.95
CA VAL A 100 2.48 -1.04 -8.71
C VAL A 100 2.99 0.39 -8.86
N PHE A 101 2.55 1.12 -9.90
CA PHE A 101 2.90 2.53 -10.08
C PHE A 101 2.51 3.39 -8.87
N PHE A 102 1.27 3.29 -8.40
CA PHE A 102 0.82 4.06 -7.23
C PHE A 102 1.54 3.64 -5.94
N LEU A 103 1.89 2.37 -5.81
CA LEU A 103 2.67 1.86 -4.68
C LEU A 103 4.09 2.46 -4.66
N LEU A 104 4.75 2.52 -5.82
CA LEU A 104 6.06 3.15 -5.96
C LEU A 104 5.97 4.66 -5.70
N LEU A 105 4.93 5.32 -6.19
CA LEU A 105 4.69 6.74 -5.94
C LEU A 105 4.51 7.02 -4.45
N ALA A 106 3.73 6.20 -3.73
CA ALA A 106 3.57 6.30 -2.27
C ALA A 106 4.92 6.12 -1.54
N GLY A 107 5.71 5.11 -1.94
CA GLY A 107 7.03 4.86 -1.36
C GLY A 107 8.02 6.00 -1.59
N LEU A 108 8.10 6.52 -2.81
CA LEU A 108 8.94 7.68 -3.15
C LEU A 108 8.50 8.93 -2.39
N ASN A 109 7.20 9.16 -2.28
CA ASN A 109 6.64 10.28 -1.53
C ASN A 109 6.96 10.16 -0.02
N ALA A 110 6.88 8.97 0.56
CA ALA A 110 7.27 8.73 1.96
C ALA A 110 8.76 8.99 2.17
N MET A 111 9.62 8.53 1.26
CA MET A 111 11.07 8.80 1.31
C MET A 111 11.35 10.30 1.21
N PHE A 112 10.69 11.00 0.29
CA PHE A 112 10.80 12.46 0.16
C PHE A 112 10.35 13.18 1.44
N PHE A 113 9.24 12.76 2.04
CA PHE A 113 8.77 13.29 3.32
C PHE A 113 9.84 13.14 4.39
N GLU A 114 10.37 11.94 4.62
CA GLU A 114 11.34 11.69 5.67
C GLU A 114 12.64 12.48 5.48
N THR A 115 13.10 12.64 4.25
CA THR A 115 14.38 13.32 3.96
C THR A 115 14.29 14.84 3.92
N THR A 116 13.10 15.42 3.71
CA THR A 116 12.97 16.87 3.46
C THR A 116 12.00 17.58 4.40
N VAL A 117 10.80 17.05 4.57
CA VAL A 117 9.69 17.73 5.25
C VAL A 117 9.51 17.24 6.68
N GLY A 118 9.82 15.98 6.96
CA GLY A 118 9.54 15.31 8.23
C GLY A 118 10.14 16.03 9.44
N ALA A 119 11.43 16.39 9.36
CA ALA A 119 12.13 17.09 10.44
C ALA A 119 11.50 18.45 10.81
N ARG A 120 10.88 19.12 9.85
CA ARG A 120 10.23 20.43 10.04
C ARG A 120 8.81 20.33 10.59
N THR A 121 8.20 19.15 10.52
CA THR A 121 6.79 18.93 10.88
C THR A 121 6.62 18.15 12.15
N ILE A 122 7.62 17.37 12.61
CA ILE A 122 7.51 16.49 13.75
C ILE A 122 7.18 17.23 15.07
N ASN A 123 7.63 18.48 15.20
CA ASN A 123 7.42 19.31 16.39
C ASN A 123 6.12 20.13 16.35
N LEU A 124 5.30 19.98 15.30
CA LEU A 124 4.01 20.66 15.20
C LEU A 124 3.03 20.09 16.23
N GLY A 125 2.62 20.94 17.15
CA GLY A 125 1.66 20.64 18.20
C GLY A 125 0.21 20.68 17.73
N ALA A 126 -0.70 20.53 18.69
CA ALA A 126 -2.12 20.74 18.44
C ALA A 126 -2.39 22.22 18.14
N GLY A 127 -3.13 22.49 17.08
CA GLY A 127 -3.46 23.85 16.64
C GLY A 127 -2.49 24.42 15.59
N ASP A 128 -1.28 23.90 15.49
CA ASP A 128 -0.26 24.44 14.60
C ASP A 128 -0.62 24.24 13.11
N GLU A 129 -0.31 25.26 12.31
CA GLU A 129 -0.45 25.22 10.86
C GLU A 129 0.66 24.40 10.21
N THR A 130 0.27 23.50 9.35
CA THR A 130 1.20 22.67 8.57
C THR A 130 1.77 23.46 7.38
N PRO A 131 3.07 23.41 7.11
CA PRO A 131 3.68 24.04 5.94
C PRO A 131 3.06 23.55 4.63
N ARG A 132 3.06 24.42 3.60
CA ARG A 132 2.50 24.07 2.28
C ARG A 132 3.15 22.82 1.68
N SER A 133 4.46 22.65 1.83
CA SER A 133 5.18 21.47 1.35
C SER A 133 4.63 20.18 1.98
N ALA A 134 4.36 20.18 3.29
CA ALA A 134 3.78 19.02 3.97
C ALA A 134 2.33 18.75 3.52
N LYS A 135 1.54 19.79 3.26
CA LYS A 135 0.18 19.63 2.71
C LYS A 135 0.20 18.95 1.35
N VAL A 136 1.13 19.35 0.47
CA VAL A 136 1.28 18.72 -0.86
C VAL A 136 1.71 17.27 -0.73
N VAL A 137 2.69 16.98 0.13
CA VAL A 137 3.17 15.61 0.38
C VAL A 137 2.03 14.73 0.91
N GLY A 138 1.26 15.21 1.90
CA GLY A 138 0.09 14.48 2.41
C GLY A 138 -0.98 14.24 1.33
N ALA A 139 -1.25 15.21 0.47
CA ALA A 139 -2.21 15.04 -0.62
C ALA A 139 -1.73 14.01 -1.65
N VAL A 140 -0.45 14.05 -2.04
CA VAL A 140 0.14 13.06 -2.97
C VAL A 140 0.11 11.67 -2.36
N SER A 141 0.45 11.53 -1.06
CA SER A 141 0.37 10.26 -0.34
C SER A 141 -1.05 9.69 -0.34
N LEU A 142 -2.02 10.49 0.08
CA LEU A 142 -3.43 10.08 0.14
C LEU A 142 -3.96 9.63 -1.23
N LEU A 143 -3.69 10.42 -2.28
CA LEU A 143 -4.08 10.07 -3.65
C LEU A 143 -3.40 8.77 -4.13
N SER A 144 -2.14 8.56 -3.75
CA SER A 144 -1.40 7.34 -4.09
C SER A 144 -2.03 6.12 -3.44
N TRP A 145 -2.38 6.18 -2.15
CA TRP A 145 -3.06 5.09 -1.45
C TRP A 145 -4.46 4.83 -1.99
N LEU A 146 -5.22 5.87 -2.34
CA LEU A 146 -6.51 5.71 -3.02
C LEU A 146 -6.34 5.04 -4.38
N GLY A 147 -5.28 5.38 -5.13
CA GLY A 147 -4.91 4.72 -6.38
C GLY A 147 -4.57 3.23 -6.17
N VAL A 148 -3.81 2.89 -5.13
CA VAL A 148 -3.50 1.48 -4.77
C VAL A 148 -4.78 0.71 -4.46
N LEU A 149 -5.71 1.31 -3.69
CA LEU A 149 -7.00 0.71 -3.37
C LEU A 149 -7.85 0.48 -4.63
N TYR A 150 -8.01 1.53 -5.43
CA TYR A 150 -8.85 1.49 -6.64
C TYR A 150 -8.33 0.42 -7.62
N TRP A 151 -7.06 0.49 -8.00
CA TRP A 151 -6.50 -0.45 -8.96
C TRP A 151 -6.36 -1.86 -8.40
N GLY A 152 -6.13 -2.01 -7.09
CA GLY A 152 -6.19 -3.30 -6.42
C GLY A 152 -7.57 -3.94 -6.51
N ARG A 153 -8.65 -3.14 -6.35
CA ARG A 153 -10.02 -3.61 -6.48
C ARG A 153 -10.43 -3.89 -7.93
N MET A 154 -9.89 -3.11 -8.88
CA MET A 154 -10.18 -3.29 -10.30
C MET A 154 -9.49 -4.51 -10.92
N LEU A 155 -8.52 -5.10 -10.26
CA LEU A 155 -7.72 -6.21 -10.75
C LEU A 155 -8.55 -7.40 -11.28
N PRO A 156 -9.60 -7.88 -10.58
CA PRO A 156 -10.46 -8.96 -11.09
C PRO A 156 -11.40 -8.53 -12.22
N TYR A 157 -11.59 -7.25 -12.46
CA TYR A 157 -12.56 -6.73 -13.45
C TYR A 157 -11.91 -6.24 -14.74
N ILE A 158 -10.59 -6.06 -14.75
CA ILE A 158 -9.83 -5.54 -15.89
C ILE A 158 -8.85 -6.62 -16.35
N GLY A 159 -8.98 -7.05 -17.60
CA GLY A 159 -8.18 -8.13 -18.17
C GLY A 159 -8.82 -9.51 -17.99
N ASN A 160 -8.09 -10.56 -18.41
CA ASN A 160 -8.55 -11.96 -18.34
C ASN A 160 -8.21 -12.57 -16.96
N ALA A 161 -8.68 -11.96 -15.88
CA ALA A 161 -8.39 -12.43 -14.52
C ALA A 161 -9.32 -13.54 -14.04
N PHE A 162 -10.34 -13.89 -14.85
CA PHE A 162 -11.28 -15.01 -14.66
C PHE A 162 -11.41 -15.81 -15.96
#